data_e7d92a7853b4bf955b1beba6143b7e6c
#
_entry.id   e7d92a7853b4bf955b1beba6143b7e6c
#
_cell.length_a   1.000
_cell.length_b   1.000
_cell.length_c   1.000
_cell.angle_alpha   90.00
_cell.angle_beta   90.00
_cell.angle_gamma   90.00
#
_symmetry.space_group_name_H-M   'P 1'
#
loop_
_entity.id
_entity.type
_entity.pdbx_description
1 polymer ?
#
loop_
_entity_poly.entity_id
_entity_poly.type
_entity_poly.pdbx_seq_one_letter_code
_entity_poly.pdbx_strand_id
1 'polypeptide(L)'
;SRFGYRRVASTSSFLFNGEQIKPMYDEATRELFFSIQLKKGETFCFSLVGSVCSSRDFFDPYNEAERQVIYAVHEGEEALMQAHYRLWDELWQGDIRIEGDDDAQRIVRFALFNLYSSCRGGSRLSIPPMGLSLQGYNGHIFWDTELWMYPPMLLLNQDIARSMLDYRFDRLPAARKKALAYGYRGAMFPWESDDSGEEATPTHALTGPFEHHITADIGI
;
A
#
# COMPACT_ATOMS: atom_id res chain seq x y z
N SER A 1 6.99 -14.78 -0.83
CA SER A 1 5.57 -14.69 -0.42
C SER A 1 5.10 -16.01 0.17
N ARG A 2 3.99 -16.01 0.90
CA ARG A 2 3.39 -17.18 1.53
C ARG A 2 3.12 -18.32 0.52
N PHE A 3 2.85 -17.98 -0.72
CA PHE A 3 2.56 -18.92 -1.81
C PHE A 3 3.73 -19.12 -2.77
N GLY A 4 4.90 -18.55 -2.52
CA GLY A 4 6.13 -18.78 -3.27
C GLY A 4 6.19 -18.19 -4.68
N TYR A 5 5.15 -17.52 -5.17
CA TYR A 5 5.12 -16.98 -6.54
C TYR A 5 5.58 -15.52 -6.66
N ARG A 6 5.79 -14.83 -5.56
CA ARG A 6 6.32 -13.46 -5.55
C ARG A 6 7.72 -13.42 -4.94
N ARG A 7 8.65 -12.77 -5.62
CA ARG A 7 9.94 -12.36 -5.06
C ARG A 7 9.80 -10.95 -4.51
N VAL A 8 10.36 -10.70 -3.34
CA VAL A 8 10.42 -9.38 -2.71
C VAL A 8 11.87 -9.10 -2.37
N ALA A 9 12.32 -7.92 -2.67
CA ALA A 9 13.64 -7.41 -2.31
C ALA A 9 13.51 -6.11 -1.54
N SER A 10 14.39 -5.91 -0.57
CA SER A 10 14.50 -4.65 0.17
C SER A 10 15.96 -4.20 0.19
N THR A 11 16.16 -2.89 0.08
CA THR A 11 17.46 -2.24 0.16
C THR A 11 17.33 -1.00 1.03
N SER A 12 18.33 -0.66 1.79
CA SER A 12 18.36 0.55 2.60
C SER A 12 19.74 1.19 2.61
N SER A 13 19.79 2.50 2.87
CA SER A 13 21.02 3.27 3.05
C SER A 13 20.79 4.45 3.98
N PHE A 14 21.88 4.99 4.53
CA PHE A 14 21.84 6.25 5.28
C PHE A 14 21.99 7.46 4.34
N LEU A 15 21.32 8.55 4.71
CA LEU A 15 21.50 9.88 4.16
C LEU A 15 22.11 10.79 5.22
N PHE A 16 23.24 11.40 4.88
CA PHE A 16 23.96 12.32 5.75
C PHE A 16 23.96 13.72 5.16
N ASN A 17 23.48 14.70 5.91
CA ASN A 17 23.42 16.08 5.47
C ASN A 17 24.79 16.74 5.60
N GLY A 18 25.55 16.79 4.49
CA GLY A 18 26.79 17.57 4.39
C GLY A 18 28.06 16.92 4.90
N GLU A 19 28.01 15.73 5.51
CA GLU A 19 29.18 15.02 5.99
C GLU A 19 29.51 13.78 5.14
N GLN A 20 30.80 13.58 4.85
CA GLN A 20 31.29 12.38 4.13
C GLN A 20 31.47 11.20 5.11
N ILE A 21 30.38 10.72 5.68
CA ILE A 21 30.38 9.50 6.49
C ILE A 21 30.16 8.33 5.53
N LYS A 22 31.05 7.34 5.57
CA LYS A 22 30.84 6.07 4.87
C LYS A 22 30.27 5.04 5.83
N PRO A 23 29.03 4.58 5.60
CA PRO A 23 28.53 3.43 6.33
C PRO A 23 29.40 2.19 6.06
N MET A 24 29.51 1.34 7.05
CA MET A 24 30.20 0.04 6.96
C MET A 24 29.13 -1.06 6.99
N TYR A 25 29.35 -2.11 6.19
CA TYR A 25 28.51 -3.28 6.18
C TYR A 25 29.24 -4.47 6.82
N ASP A 26 28.58 -5.09 7.79
CA ASP A 26 29.03 -6.33 8.39
C ASP A 26 28.28 -7.52 7.78
N GLU A 27 28.99 -8.38 7.06
CA GLU A 27 28.42 -9.56 6.42
C GLU A 27 27.94 -10.62 7.41
N ALA A 28 28.57 -10.71 8.58
CA ALA A 28 28.23 -11.73 9.57
C ALA A 28 26.90 -11.42 10.27
N THR A 29 26.70 -10.16 10.63
CA THR A 29 25.44 -9.70 11.26
C THR A 29 24.43 -9.20 10.25
N ARG A 30 24.84 -8.94 8.99
CA ARG A 30 24.07 -8.29 7.94
C ARG A 30 23.57 -6.90 8.32
N GLU A 31 24.41 -6.16 9.03
CA GLU A 31 24.11 -4.82 9.51
C GLU A 31 24.84 -3.76 8.71
N LEU A 32 24.13 -2.69 8.40
CA LEU A 32 24.70 -1.44 7.92
C LEU A 32 24.80 -0.48 9.08
N PHE A 33 26.01 -0.01 9.40
CA PHE A 33 26.24 0.85 10.56
C PHE A 33 27.23 1.97 10.25
N PHE A 34 27.20 3.01 11.06
CA PHE A 34 28.21 4.07 11.10
C PHE A 34 28.49 4.46 12.55
N SER A 35 29.60 5.16 12.79
CA SER A 35 29.98 5.67 14.07
C SER A 35 30.38 7.14 13.95
N ILE A 36 29.93 7.96 14.90
CA ILE A 36 30.26 9.39 14.98
C ILE A 36 30.59 9.77 16.40
N GLN A 37 31.52 10.69 16.58
CA GLN A 37 31.92 11.25 17.88
C GLN A 37 31.25 12.62 18.04
N LEU A 38 30.42 12.77 19.08
CA LEU A 38 29.75 14.02 19.42
C LEU A 38 30.28 14.60 20.72
N LYS A 39 30.48 15.90 20.76
CA LYS A 39 30.75 16.63 22.02
C LYS A 39 29.42 16.94 22.73
N LYS A 40 29.54 17.25 24.02
CA LYS A 40 28.37 17.64 24.82
C LYS A 40 27.66 18.85 24.21
N GLY A 41 26.37 18.70 23.88
CA GLY A 41 25.52 19.73 23.28
C GLY A 41 25.51 19.76 21.75
N GLU A 42 26.32 18.94 21.09
CA GLU A 42 26.23 18.74 19.62
C GLU A 42 25.07 17.81 19.26
N THR A 43 24.44 18.12 18.14
CA THR A 43 23.37 17.30 17.54
C THR A 43 23.82 16.85 16.15
N PHE A 44 23.62 15.59 15.85
CA PHE A 44 23.83 15.02 14.53
C PHE A 44 22.50 14.47 14.01
N CYS A 45 22.13 14.86 12.80
CA CYS A 45 20.92 14.38 12.14
C CYS A 45 21.29 13.53 10.94
N PHE A 46 20.59 12.42 10.77
CA PHE A 46 20.70 11.57 9.60
C PHE A 46 19.32 11.00 9.26
N SER A 47 19.15 10.57 8.03
CA SER A 47 17.94 9.88 7.59
C SER A 47 18.27 8.48 7.10
N LEU A 48 17.29 7.56 7.23
CA LEU A 48 17.34 6.23 6.66
C LEU A 48 16.39 6.20 5.46
N VAL A 49 16.91 5.84 4.29
CA VAL A 49 16.12 5.59 3.10
C VAL A 49 16.05 4.10 2.83
N GLY A 50 14.86 3.63 2.48
CA GLY A 50 14.65 2.23 2.12
C GLY A 50 13.70 2.08 0.95
N SER A 51 13.89 1.02 0.17
CA SER A 51 13.00 0.61 -0.90
C SER A 51 12.62 -0.85 -0.73
N VAL A 52 11.36 -1.17 -1.04
CA VAL A 52 10.83 -2.54 -1.10
C VAL A 52 10.17 -2.73 -2.46
N CYS A 53 10.72 -3.62 -3.25
CA CYS A 53 10.23 -3.95 -4.59
C CYS A 53 9.77 -5.41 -4.67
N SER A 54 8.78 -5.67 -5.51
CA SER A 54 8.27 -7.02 -5.72
C SER A 54 8.27 -7.42 -7.20
N SER A 55 8.29 -8.74 -7.45
CA SER A 55 8.16 -9.29 -8.81
C SER A 55 6.73 -9.16 -9.39
N ARG A 56 5.80 -8.52 -8.67
CA ARG A 56 4.55 -8.06 -9.22
C ARG A 56 4.76 -6.91 -10.21
N ASP A 57 5.61 -5.96 -9.81
CA ASP A 57 5.76 -4.68 -10.51
C ASP A 57 7.06 -4.63 -11.33
N PHE A 58 8.07 -5.42 -10.94
CA PHE A 58 9.41 -5.39 -11.55
C PHE A 58 9.90 -6.79 -11.89
N PHE A 59 10.46 -6.96 -13.09
CA PHE A 59 11.05 -8.23 -13.50
C PHE A 59 12.22 -8.63 -12.58
N ASP A 60 13.06 -7.67 -12.21
CA ASP A 60 14.14 -7.82 -11.24
C ASP A 60 13.96 -6.87 -10.06
N PRO A 61 13.23 -7.29 -9.01
CA PRO A 61 12.95 -6.45 -7.87
C PRO A 61 14.19 -6.12 -7.03
N TYR A 62 15.25 -6.95 -7.09
CA TYR A 62 16.50 -6.70 -6.37
C TYR A 62 17.22 -5.48 -6.93
N ASN A 63 17.55 -5.51 -8.22
CA ASN A 63 18.23 -4.40 -8.89
C ASN A 63 17.37 -3.12 -8.86
N GLU A 64 16.04 -3.26 -8.93
CA GLU A 64 15.17 -2.09 -8.86
C GLU A 64 15.16 -1.45 -7.46
N ALA A 65 15.11 -2.24 -6.38
CA ALA A 65 15.18 -1.71 -5.02
C ALA A 65 16.52 -0.99 -4.78
N GLU A 66 17.62 -1.55 -5.24
CA GLU A 66 18.94 -0.94 -5.16
C GLU A 66 19.00 0.38 -5.94
N ARG A 67 18.53 0.37 -7.21
CA ARG A 67 18.48 1.56 -8.07
C ARG A 67 17.69 2.70 -7.42
N GLN A 68 16.55 2.39 -6.80
CA GLN A 68 15.71 3.39 -6.11
C GLN A 68 16.43 4.00 -4.90
N VAL A 69 17.14 3.20 -4.12
CA VAL A 69 17.92 3.72 -2.96
C VAL A 69 19.10 4.55 -3.43
N ILE A 70 19.83 4.11 -4.47
CA ILE A 70 20.92 4.90 -5.06
C ILE A 70 20.40 6.25 -5.57
N TYR A 71 19.27 6.26 -6.28
CA TYR A 71 18.63 7.47 -6.74
C TYR A 71 18.26 8.39 -5.57
N ALA A 72 17.62 7.85 -4.53
CA ALA A 72 17.21 8.60 -3.36
C ALA A 72 18.42 9.23 -2.61
N VAL A 73 19.53 8.47 -2.50
CA VAL A 73 20.78 8.99 -1.91
C VAL A 73 21.37 10.12 -2.77
N HIS A 74 21.28 9.99 -4.10
CA HIS A 74 21.77 11.02 -5.03
C HIS A 74 20.95 12.31 -4.97
N GLU A 75 19.62 12.19 -4.95
CA GLU A 75 18.70 13.35 -4.87
C GLU A 75 18.77 14.07 -3.51
N GLY A 76 19.00 13.34 -2.43
CA GLY A 76 19.06 13.83 -1.08
C GLY A 76 17.69 14.03 -0.43
N GLU A 77 17.72 14.22 0.89
CA GLU A 77 16.52 14.29 1.75
C GLU A 77 15.58 15.43 1.34
N GLU A 78 16.10 16.62 1.13
CA GLU A 78 15.29 17.82 0.83
C GLU A 78 14.47 17.63 -0.46
N ALA A 79 15.09 17.13 -1.54
CA ALA A 79 14.40 16.91 -2.81
C ALA A 79 13.30 15.82 -2.68
N LEU A 80 13.57 14.77 -1.93
CA LEU A 80 12.58 13.71 -1.65
C LEU A 80 11.40 14.24 -0.85
N MET A 81 11.65 15.04 0.19
CA MET A 81 10.60 15.64 1.02
C MET A 81 9.75 16.63 0.21
N GLN A 82 10.36 17.47 -0.63
CA GLN A 82 9.63 18.39 -1.49
C GLN A 82 8.77 17.65 -2.52
N ALA A 83 9.27 16.55 -3.10
CA ALA A 83 8.48 15.71 -3.99
C ALA A 83 7.30 15.06 -3.25
N HIS A 84 7.52 14.58 -2.03
CA HIS A 84 6.49 14.01 -1.17
C HIS A 84 5.38 15.03 -0.86
N TYR A 85 5.73 16.25 -0.44
CA TYR A 85 4.75 17.30 -0.14
C TYR A 85 3.90 17.66 -1.36
N ARG A 86 4.52 17.83 -2.55
CA ARG A 86 3.75 18.10 -3.77
C ARG A 86 2.72 17.03 -4.08
N LEU A 87 3.09 15.76 -3.98
CA LEU A 87 2.17 14.64 -4.24
C LEU A 87 1.02 14.59 -3.22
N TRP A 88 1.29 14.92 -1.97
CA TRP A 88 0.23 15.04 -0.97
C TRP A 88 -0.66 16.26 -1.21
N ASP A 89 -0.11 17.39 -1.61
CA ASP A 89 -0.90 18.57 -1.98
C ASP A 89 -1.84 18.26 -3.16
N GLU A 90 -1.40 17.47 -4.14
CA GLU A 90 -2.25 16.96 -5.22
C GLU A 90 -3.39 16.08 -4.70
N LEU A 91 -3.11 15.15 -3.79
CA LEU A 91 -4.14 14.29 -3.18
C LEU A 91 -5.15 15.12 -2.38
N TRP A 92 -4.69 16.14 -1.63
CA TRP A 92 -5.54 17.01 -0.83
C TRP A 92 -6.38 18.01 -1.64
N GLN A 93 -6.31 18.01 -2.98
CA GLN A 93 -7.31 18.69 -3.80
C GLN A 93 -8.70 18.07 -3.61
N GLY A 94 -8.77 16.77 -3.31
CA GLY A 94 -9.98 16.09 -2.86
C GLY A 94 -10.13 16.15 -1.34
N ASP A 95 -10.58 17.27 -0.79
CA ASP A 95 -10.76 17.49 0.65
C ASP A 95 -12.25 17.69 1.01
N ILE A 96 -12.61 17.36 2.24
CA ILE A 96 -13.91 17.67 2.84
C ILE A 96 -13.67 18.69 3.94
N ARG A 97 -14.28 19.87 3.81
CA ARG A 97 -14.17 20.94 4.79
C ARG A 97 -15.42 21.03 5.64
N ILE A 98 -15.23 21.06 6.96
CA ILE A 98 -16.28 21.21 7.97
C ILE A 98 -16.04 22.51 8.69
N GLU A 99 -17.03 23.41 8.64
CA GLU A 99 -16.97 24.70 9.34
C GLU A 99 -17.66 24.58 10.69
N GLY A 100 -17.06 25.15 11.74
CA GLY A 100 -17.64 25.25 13.08
C GLY A 100 -17.41 24.05 13.99
N ASP A 101 -16.71 23.01 13.51
CA ASP A 101 -16.36 21.84 14.33
C ASP A 101 -14.97 21.32 13.94
N ASP A 102 -13.94 21.75 14.68
CA ASP A 102 -12.55 21.38 14.44
C ASP A 102 -12.27 19.90 14.75
N ASP A 103 -13.01 19.29 15.66
CA ASP A 103 -12.84 17.89 16.00
C ASP A 103 -13.39 16.98 14.89
N ALA A 104 -14.57 17.30 14.36
CA ALA A 104 -15.12 16.62 13.19
C ALA A 104 -14.22 16.79 11.97
N GLN A 105 -13.68 18.00 11.73
CA GLN A 105 -12.72 18.23 10.64
C GLN A 105 -11.46 17.37 10.76
N ARG A 106 -10.93 17.22 11.96
CA ARG A 106 -9.74 16.40 12.23
C ARG A 106 -10.02 14.91 11.97
N ILE A 107 -11.18 14.42 12.42
CA ILE A 107 -11.61 13.03 12.21
C ILE A 107 -11.74 12.73 10.72
N VAL A 108 -12.40 13.60 9.95
CA VAL A 108 -12.59 13.42 8.51
C VAL A 108 -11.25 13.42 7.77
N ARG A 109 -10.36 14.34 8.07
CA ARG A 109 -9.02 14.37 7.46
C ARG A 109 -8.17 13.17 7.83
N PHE A 110 -8.28 12.67 9.06
CA PHE A 110 -7.62 11.42 9.45
C PHE A 110 -8.13 10.22 8.66
N ALA A 111 -9.45 10.13 8.44
CA ALA A 111 -10.05 9.08 7.60
C ALA A 111 -9.56 9.18 6.14
N LEU A 112 -9.60 10.37 5.54
CA LEU A 112 -9.10 10.60 4.17
C LEU A 112 -7.61 10.29 4.05
N PHE A 113 -6.80 10.69 5.03
CA PHE A 113 -5.36 10.35 5.05
C PHE A 113 -5.14 8.84 4.97
N ASN A 114 -5.89 8.05 5.73
CA ASN A 114 -5.79 6.59 5.69
C ASN A 114 -6.20 6.02 4.33
N LEU A 115 -7.26 6.53 3.71
CA LEU A 115 -7.68 6.10 2.38
C LEU A 115 -6.62 6.46 1.32
N TYR A 116 -6.17 7.71 1.28
CA TYR A 116 -5.16 8.18 0.34
C TYR A 116 -3.79 7.48 0.52
N SER A 117 -3.42 7.11 1.73
CA SER A 117 -2.18 6.38 2.01
C SER A 117 -2.21 4.95 1.47
N SER A 118 -3.40 4.34 1.37
CA SER A 118 -3.54 2.90 1.17
C SER A 118 -3.61 2.48 -0.30
N CYS A 119 -3.93 3.38 -1.21
CA CYS A 119 -4.02 3.09 -2.65
C CYS A 119 -3.45 4.22 -3.49
N ARG A 120 -2.96 3.89 -4.67
CA ARG A 120 -2.45 4.84 -5.67
C ARG A 120 -3.19 4.68 -6.98
N GLY A 121 -3.50 5.79 -7.61
CA GLY A 121 -4.03 5.80 -8.98
C GLY A 121 -3.14 5.01 -9.92
N GLY A 122 -3.73 4.21 -10.79
CA GLY A 122 -3.03 3.38 -11.76
C GLY A 122 -2.31 2.14 -11.20
N SER A 123 -2.32 1.90 -9.88
CA SER A 123 -1.68 0.73 -9.27
C SER A 123 -2.37 -0.60 -9.57
N ARG A 124 -3.65 -0.56 -9.98
CA ARG A 124 -4.53 -1.73 -10.11
C ARG A 124 -4.64 -2.53 -8.80
N LEU A 125 -4.45 -1.84 -7.67
CA LEU A 125 -4.67 -2.33 -6.31
C LEU A 125 -5.93 -1.71 -5.73
N SER A 126 -6.37 -2.27 -4.60
CA SER A 126 -7.50 -1.79 -3.83
C SER A 126 -7.08 -1.53 -2.38
N ILE A 127 -8.02 -1.13 -1.53
CA ILE A 127 -7.77 -0.76 -0.15
C ILE A 127 -8.17 -1.92 0.76
N PRO A 128 -7.24 -2.52 1.52
CA PRO A 128 -7.58 -3.55 2.50
C PRO A 128 -8.26 -2.93 3.73
N PRO A 129 -9.03 -3.70 4.54
CA PRO A 129 -9.81 -3.17 5.66
C PRO A 129 -9.00 -2.38 6.68
N MET A 130 -7.74 -2.79 6.91
CA MET A 130 -6.85 -2.14 7.88
C MET A 130 -5.93 -1.09 7.23
N GLY A 131 -6.08 -0.83 5.94
CA GLY A 131 -5.19 0.07 5.20
C GLY A 131 -3.72 -0.32 5.39
N LEU A 132 -2.89 0.65 5.76
CA LEU A 132 -1.47 0.44 6.12
C LEU A 132 -1.21 0.44 7.63
N SER A 133 -2.25 0.55 8.46
CA SER A 133 -2.10 0.74 9.92
C SER A 133 -1.82 -0.56 10.67
N LEU A 134 -2.18 -1.71 10.11
CA LEU A 134 -2.05 -3.02 10.77
C LEU A 134 -1.92 -4.13 9.72
N GLN A 135 -1.20 -5.21 10.09
CA GLN A 135 -1.08 -6.43 9.26
C GLN A 135 -2.30 -7.38 9.36
N GLY A 136 -3.41 -6.92 9.95
CA GLY A 136 -4.65 -7.68 10.03
C GLY A 136 -5.17 -8.04 8.64
N TYR A 137 -5.83 -9.18 8.54
CA TYR A 137 -6.40 -9.74 7.30
C TYR A 137 -5.39 -9.93 6.16
N ASN A 138 -4.09 -9.99 6.45
CA ASN A 138 -3.01 -10.24 5.49
C ASN A 138 -2.96 -9.27 4.29
N GLY A 139 -3.58 -8.10 4.39
CA GLY A 139 -3.73 -7.14 3.28
C GLY A 139 -4.72 -7.59 2.20
N HIS A 140 -5.56 -8.58 2.48
CA HIS A 140 -6.60 -9.05 1.57
C HIS A 140 -7.73 -8.01 1.43
N ILE A 141 -8.45 -8.08 0.31
CA ILE A 141 -9.53 -7.15 -0.02
C ILE A 141 -10.87 -7.80 0.27
N PHE A 142 -11.74 -7.06 0.94
CA PHE A 142 -13.10 -7.45 1.30
C PHE A 142 -14.13 -6.60 0.54
N TRP A 143 -15.40 -6.94 0.65
CA TRP A 143 -16.52 -6.17 0.08
C TRP A 143 -16.72 -4.81 0.75
N ASP A 144 -16.19 -4.62 1.96
CA ASP A 144 -16.11 -3.33 2.67
C ASP A 144 -15.50 -2.22 1.81
N THR A 145 -14.56 -2.60 0.97
CA THR A 145 -13.87 -1.69 0.06
C THR A 145 -14.85 -1.03 -0.92
N GLU A 146 -15.74 -1.80 -1.53
CA GLU A 146 -16.69 -1.29 -2.51
C GLU A 146 -17.82 -0.50 -1.86
N LEU A 147 -18.31 -0.93 -0.69
CA LEU A 147 -19.42 -0.24 -0.01
C LEU A 147 -19.01 1.01 0.73
N TRP A 148 -17.83 1.03 1.35
CA TRP A 148 -17.47 2.08 2.30
C TRP A 148 -16.30 2.95 1.84
N MET A 149 -15.34 2.40 1.10
CA MET A 149 -14.12 3.10 0.71
C MET A 149 -14.17 3.62 -0.72
N TYR A 150 -14.82 2.90 -1.63
CA TYR A 150 -14.96 3.29 -3.02
C TYR A 150 -15.81 4.56 -3.23
N PRO A 151 -17.00 4.72 -2.60
CA PRO A 151 -17.84 5.90 -2.84
C PRO A 151 -17.15 7.24 -2.54
N PRO A 152 -16.45 7.42 -1.40
CA PRO A 152 -15.69 8.65 -1.20
C PRO A 152 -14.57 8.83 -2.21
N MET A 153 -13.88 7.76 -2.64
CA MET A 153 -12.84 7.88 -3.66
C MET A 153 -13.39 8.23 -5.04
N LEU A 154 -14.56 7.72 -5.40
CA LEU A 154 -15.25 8.09 -6.65
C LEU A 154 -15.51 9.60 -6.74
N LEU A 155 -15.82 10.23 -5.61
CA LEU A 155 -16.11 11.66 -5.53
C LEU A 155 -14.85 12.53 -5.42
N LEU A 156 -13.83 12.05 -4.70
CA LEU A 156 -12.69 12.86 -4.30
C LEU A 156 -11.41 12.59 -5.10
N ASN A 157 -11.21 11.35 -5.59
CA ASN A 157 -10.05 10.96 -6.37
C ASN A 157 -10.37 9.80 -7.33
N GLN A 158 -10.79 10.15 -8.54
CA GLN A 158 -11.25 9.18 -9.54
C GLN A 158 -10.13 8.21 -10.00
N ASP A 159 -8.86 8.59 -9.93
CA ASP A 159 -7.76 7.71 -10.32
C ASP A 159 -7.58 6.57 -9.29
N ILE A 160 -7.74 6.87 -8.01
CA ILE A 160 -7.77 5.85 -6.95
C ILE A 160 -9.01 4.97 -7.11
N ALA A 161 -10.20 5.57 -7.29
CA ALA A 161 -11.44 4.82 -7.52
C ALA A 161 -11.31 3.88 -8.73
N ARG A 162 -10.73 4.35 -9.84
CA ARG A 162 -10.46 3.53 -11.02
C ARG A 162 -9.54 2.36 -10.70
N SER A 163 -8.48 2.58 -9.91
CA SER A 163 -7.55 1.52 -9.50
C SER A 163 -8.26 0.41 -8.72
N MET A 164 -9.20 0.79 -7.82
CA MET A 164 -10.02 -0.15 -7.04
C MET A 164 -10.92 -1.01 -7.95
N LEU A 165 -11.56 -0.42 -8.97
CA LEU A 165 -12.34 -1.17 -9.96
C LEU A 165 -11.47 -2.09 -10.81
N ASP A 166 -10.32 -1.60 -11.26
CA ASP A 166 -9.38 -2.41 -12.05
C ASP A 166 -8.87 -3.61 -11.25
N TYR A 167 -8.73 -3.50 -9.93
CA TYR A 167 -8.44 -4.64 -9.05
C TYR A 167 -9.48 -5.76 -9.21
N ARG A 168 -10.77 -5.44 -9.13
CA ARG A 168 -11.85 -6.43 -9.27
C ARG A 168 -11.96 -6.97 -10.70
N PHE A 169 -11.80 -6.09 -11.69
CA PHE A 169 -11.83 -6.49 -13.10
C PHE A 169 -10.73 -7.52 -13.41
N ASP A 170 -9.52 -7.31 -12.95
CA ASP A 170 -8.40 -8.24 -13.17
C ASP A 170 -8.64 -9.61 -12.52
N ARG A 171 -9.46 -9.66 -11.48
CA ARG A 171 -9.77 -10.89 -10.72
C ARG A 171 -11.09 -11.54 -11.10
N LEU A 172 -11.78 -10.98 -12.08
CA LEU A 172 -13.00 -11.57 -12.65
C LEU A 172 -12.83 -13.03 -13.11
N PRO A 173 -11.70 -13.45 -13.71
CA PRO A 173 -11.49 -14.86 -14.04
C PRO A 173 -11.53 -15.79 -12.82
N ALA A 174 -10.96 -15.39 -11.68
CA ALA A 174 -11.01 -16.14 -10.43
C ALA A 174 -12.44 -16.22 -9.88
N ALA A 175 -13.19 -15.12 -9.92
CA ALA A 175 -14.59 -15.10 -9.52
C ALA A 175 -15.47 -16.00 -10.39
N ARG A 176 -15.22 -16.06 -11.70
CA ARG A 176 -15.90 -17.00 -12.62
C ARG A 176 -15.56 -18.46 -12.31
N LYS A 177 -14.31 -18.76 -12.02
CA LYS A 177 -13.85 -20.09 -11.58
C LYS A 177 -14.55 -20.53 -10.29
N LYS A 178 -14.66 -19.62 -9.32
CA LYS A 178 -15.39 -19.87 -8.05
C LYS A 178 -16.86 -20.15 -8.33
N ALA A 179 -17.55 -19.31 -9.11
CA ALA A 179 -18.97 -19.53 -9.46
C ALA A 179 -19.20 -20.92 -10.06
N LEU A 180 -18.36 -21.32 -11.03
CA LEU A 180 -18.44 -22.65 -11.66
C LEU A 180 -18.25 -23.78 -10.66
N ALA A 181 -17.31 -23.65 -9.72
CA ALA A 181 -17.05 -24.67 -8.69
C ALA A 181 -18.25 -24.85 -7.75
N TYR A 182 -19.06 -23.81 -7.57
CA TYR A 182 -20.30 -23.85 -6.78
C TYR A 182 -21.57 -24.15 -7.60
N GLY A 183 -21.41 -24.46 -8.90
CA GLY A 183 -22.53 -24.79 -9.79
C GLY A 183 -23.32 -23.57 -10.31
N TYR A 184 -22.78 -22.37 -10.19
CA TYR A 184 -23.41 -21.14 -10.66
C TYR A 184 -22.87 -20.67 -12.01
N ARG A 185 -23.68 -19.91 -12.73
CA ARG A 185 -23.28 -19.14 -13.92
C ARG A 185 -22.81 -17.75 -13.51
N GLY A 186 -21.94 -17.12 -14.31
CA GLY A 186 -21.48 -15.76 -14.10
C GLY A 186 -20.24 -15.70 -13.22
N ALA A 187 -20.25 -14.85 -12.21
CA ALA A 187 -19.12 -14.66 -11.29
C ALA A 187 -19.59 -14.75 -9.82
N MET A 188 -18.71 -15.18 -8.95
CA MET A 188 -18.90 -15.20 -7.49
C MET A 188 -17.61 -14.68 -6.85
N PHE A 189 -17.58 -13.42 -6.48
CA PHE A 189 -16.41 -12.83 -5.85
C PHE A 189 -16.21 -13.40 -4.44
N PRO A 190 -14.94 -13.52 -4.00
CA PRO A 190 -14.65 -14.05 -2.66
C PRO A 190 -15.03 -13.06 -1.57
N TRP A 191 -15.32 -13.56 -0.39
CA TRP A 191 -15.46 -12.74 0.82
C TRP A 191 -14.13 -12.09 1.18
N GLU A 192 -13.04 -12.88 1.18
CA GLU A 192 -11.67 -12.42 1.41
C GLU A 192 -10.83 -12.72 0.16
N SER A 193 -10.49 -11.67 -0.58
CA SER A 193 -9.76 -11.77 -1.85
C SER A 193 -8.27 -11.58 -1.64
N ASP A 194 -7.47 -12.57 -1.99
CA ASP A 194 -6.02 -12.43 -2.08
C ASP A 194 -5.55 -11.74 -3.37
N ASP A 195 -4.23 -11.71 -3.60
CA ASP A 195 -3.63 -11.13 -4.82
C ASP A 195 -4.07 -11.83 -6.11
N SER A 196 -4.43 -13.09 -6.08
CA SER A 196 -4.93 -13.84 -7.23
C SER A 196 -6.42 -13.63 -7.49
N GLY A 197 -7.16 -13.12 -6.52
CA GLY A 197 -8.62 -13.04 -6.53
C GLY A 197 -9.32 -14.34 -6.15
N GLU A 198 -8.58 -15.34 -5.69
CA GLU A 198 -9.15 -16.56 -5.15
C GLU A 198 -9.66 -16.34 -3.71
N GLU A 199 -10.53 -17.24 -3.26
CA GLU A 199 -11.06 -17.22 -1.91
C GLU A 199 -9.97 -17.52 -0.87
N ALA A 200 -9.69 -16.58 0.01
CA ALA A 200 -8.68 -16.69 1.05
C ALA A 200 -9.28 -16.69 2.46
N THR A 201 -10.60 -16.80 2.56
CA THR A 201 -11.31 -16.86 3.84
C THR A 201 -10.74 -17.96 4.74
N PRO A 202 -10.37 -17.65 5.98
CA PRO A 202 -9.82 -18.62 6.90
C PRO A 202 -10.88 -19.67 7.30
N THR A 203 -10.44 -20.88 7.58
CA THR A 203 -11.32 -22.04 7.83
C THR A 203 -12.24 -21.89 9.04
N HIS A 204 -11.99 -20.93 9.94
CA HIS A 204 -12.88 -20.66 11.07
C HIS A 204 -14.08 -19.75 10.70
N ALA A 205 -14.02 -19.05 9.56
CA ALA A 205 -15.11 -18.21 9.06
C ALA A 205 -15.93 -18.99 8.02
N LEU A 206 -16.66 -20.01 8.48
CA LEU A 206 -17.30 -21.01 7.62
C LEU A 206 -18.35 -20.45 6.65
N THR A 207 -18.99 -19.34 6.97
CA THR A 207 -20.06 -18.74 6.15
C THR A 207 -19.54 -17.81 5.06
N GLY A 208 -18.39 -17.17 5.27
CA GLY A 208 -17.84 -16.15 4.37
C GLY A 208 -17.79 -16.56 2.90
N PRO A 209 -17.26 -17.75 2.54
CA PRO A 209 -17.20 -18.20 1.14
C PRO A 209 -18.57 -18.32 0.45
N PHE A 210 -19.66 -18.38 1.21
CA PHE A 210 -21.03 -18.61 0.72
C PHE A 210 -21.89 -17.34 0.73
N GLU A 211 -21.35 -16.20 1.12
CA GLU A 211 -22.09 -14.93 1.15
C GLU A 211 -22.29 -14.37 -0.27
N HIS A 212 -23.53 -14.50 -0.77
CA HIS A 212 -23.85 -14.19 -2.17
C HIS A 212 -23.97 -12.68 -2.42
N HIS A 213 -24.29 -11.88 -1.42
CA HIS A 213 -24.45 -10.42 -1.55
C HIS A 213 -23.18 -9.73 -2.05
N ILE A 214 -21.99 -10.27 -1.71
CA ILE A 214 -20.67 -9.72 -2.07
C ILE A 214 -20.54 -9.44 -3.57
N THR A 215 -21.05 -10.36 -4.40
CA THR A 215 -20.99 -10.19 -5.85
C THR A 215 -21.90 -9.05 -6.33
N ALA A 216 -23.03 -8.82 -5.66
CA ALA A 216 -23.89 -7.67 -5.92
C ALA A 216 -23.23 -6.37 -5.45
N ASP A 217 -22.63 -6.36 -4.26
CA ASP A 217 -21.94 -5.20 -3.68
C ASP A 217 -20.76 -4.73 -4.56
N ILE A 218 -20.08 -5.66 -5.22
CA ILE A 218 -18.99 -5.36 -6.17
C ILE A 218 -19.51 -4.92 -7.54
N GLY A 219 -20.72 -5.33 -7.89
CA GLY A 219 -21.33 -5.09 -9.21
C GLY A 219 -22.12 -3.79 -9.34
N ILE A 220 -22.33 -3.06 -8.22
CA ILE A 220 -23.03 -1.78 -8.20
C ILE A 220 -22.12 -0.67 -8.70
#